data_29c5440817557baac92b6f06b32ceb9b
#
_entry.id   29c5440817557baac92b6f06b32ceb9b
#
_cell.length_a   1.000
_cell.length_b   1.000
_cell.length_c   1.000
_cell.angle_alpha   90.00
_cell.angle_beta   90.00
_cell.angle_gamma   90.00
#
_symmetry.space_group_name_H-M   'P 1'
#
loop_
_entity.id
_entity.type
_entity.pdbx_description
1 polymer ?
#
loop_
_entity_poly.entity_id
_entity_poly.type
_entity_poly.pdbx_seq_one_letter_code
_entity_poly.pdbx_strand_id
1 'polypeptide(L)'
;MYKRQAHREYIDVINWKEYPYKPIVAFDIARSDINLYIRYFVKGNSLKALHNVDGSPVYTDSCVEFFMKTVEDHNYMNFEFNCIGTCDAARRQSREIKRSLTTDEYASIRRYSSLENKPFTEKLGVHSWELVVAIPFQLMGLDPENLPEKILGNFYKCADDTEFPHYVSWNPIDVPAPDFHRPEFFGAVSYTHLTLPT
;
A
#
# COMPACT_ATOMS: atom_id res chain seq x y z
N MET A 1 21.85 22.46 -8.79
CA MET A 1 21.49 21.13 -8.27
C MET A 1 20.01 21.16 -7.90
N TYR A 2 19.12 20.85 -8.84
CA TYR A 2 17.68 20.85 -8.58
C TYR A 2 17.33 19.57 -7.82
N LYS A 3 17.07 19.68 -6.51
CA LYS A 3 16.37 18.64 -5.77
C LYS A 3 14.92 18.64 -6.26
N ARG A 4 14.54 17.73 -7.17
CA ARG A 4 13.13 17.40 -7.37
C ARG A 4 12.64 16.81 -6.06
N GLN A 5 11.83 17.57 -5.36
CA GLN A 5 11.15 17.09 -4.15
C GLN A 5 10.12 16.07 -4.59
N ALA A 6 10.16 14.85 -4.04
CA ALA A 6 9.10 13.89 -4.21
C ALA A 6 7.80 14.54 -3.73
N HIS A 7 6.73 14.44 -4.51
CA HIS A 7 5.43 14.98 -4.13
C HIS A 7 4.86 14.07 -3.04
N ARG A 8 4.62 14.65 -1.85
CA ARG A 8 4.05 13.94 -0.72
C ARG A 8 2.55 14.06 -0.73
N GLU A 9 1.87 12.93 -0.67
CA GLU A 9 0.43 12.80 -0.55
C GLU A 9 0.04 12.24 0.83
N TYR A 10 -1.22 12.45 1.23
CA TYR A 10 -1.73 11.98 2.51
C TYR A 10 -2.87 10.99 2.33
N ILE A 11 -2.87 9.93 3.14
CA ILE A 11 -3.98 8.98 3.25
C ILE A 11 -4.81 9.45 4.44
N ASP A 12 -5.86 10.24 4.19
CA ASP A 12 -6.54 10.97 5.26
C ASP A 12 -8.07 11.06 5.13
N VAL A 13 -8.66 10.34 4.18
CA VAL A 13 -10.11 10.28 4.00
C VAL A 13 -10.72 9.22 4.90
N ILE A 14 -11.59 9.66 5.83
CA ILE A 14 -12.44 8.77 6.63
C ILE A 14 -13.73 8.54 5.86
N ASN A 15 -13.93 7.31 5.36
CA ASN A 15 -15.13 6.97 4.57
C ASN A 15 -16.30 6.51 5.47
N TRP A 16 -16.00 5.88 6.62
CA TRP A 16 -16.99 5.26 7.50
C TRP A 16 -16.94 5.88 8.89
N LYS A 17 -18.00 6.55 9.30
CA LYS A 17 -18.08 7.31 10.56
C LYS A 17 -17.99 6.45 11.81
N GLU A 18 -18.28 5.16 11.67
CA GLU A 18 -18.18 4.16 12.74
C GLU A 18 -16.71 3.89 13.13
N TYR A 19 -15.76 4.25 12.24
CA TYR A 19 -14.33 4.12 12.46
C TYR A 19 -13.65 5.48 12.41
N PRO A 20 -13.87 6.35 13.42
CA PRO A 20 -13.44 7.76 13.37
C PRO A 20 -11.95 7.96 13.64
N TYR A 21 -11.24 6.92 14.10
CA TYR A 21 -9.80 7.05 14.35
C TYR A 21 -9.03 7.19 13.04
N LYS A 22 -8.16 8.19 12.99
CA LYS A 22 -7.33 8.48 11.83
C LYS A 22 -5.87 8.68 12.28
N PRO A 23 -4.95 7.75 11.97
CA PRO A 23 -3.53 7.99 12.13
C PRO A 23 -3.05 9.05 11.12
N ILE A 24 -1.88 9.63 11.35
CA ILE A 24 -1.20 10.47 10.36
C ILE A 24 -0.48 9.53 9.41
N VAL A 25 -0.85 9.57 8.12
CA VAL A 25 -0.25 8.72 7.10
C VAL A 25 0.05 9.55 5.87
N ALA A 26 1.28 9.47 5.39
CA ALA A 26 1.70 10.07 4.14
C ALA A 26 2.47 9.05 3.30
N PHE A 27 2.53 9.29 1.99
CA PHE A 27 3.39 8.53 1.10
C PHE A 27 4.08 9.42 0.07
N ASP A 28 5.25 8.97 -0.36
CA ASP A 28 5.98 9.49 -1.52
C ASP A 28 6.02 8.37 -2.57
N ILE A 29 5.85 8.72 -3.84
CA ILE A 29 5.90 7.79 -4.96
C ILE A 29 6.99 8.19 -5.96
N ALA A 30 7.70 7.19 -6.48
CA ALA A 30 8.75 7.38 -7.48
C ALA A 30 8.88 6.14 -8.36
N ARG A 31 9.62 6.22 -9.46
CA ARG A 31 9.93 5.05 -10.29
C ARG A 31 11.40 5.01 -10.72
N SER A 32 11.89 3.82 -11.00
CA SER A 32 13.06 3.56 -11.85
C SER A 32 12.58 3.03 -13.20
N ASP A 33 13.49 2.49 -13.98
CA ASP A 33 13.15 1.87 -15.27
C ASP A 33 12.31 0.60 -15.12
N ILE A 34 12.44 -0.11 -14.00
CA ILE A 34 11.81 -1.44 -13.80
C ILE A 34 10.94 -1.57 -12.55
N ASN A 35 10.94 -0.57 -11.64
CA ASN A 35 10.18 -0.64 -10.39
C ASN A 35 9.42 0.65 -10.10
N LEU A 36 8.26 0.49 -9.47
CA LEU A 36 7.59 1.53 -8.71
C LEU A 36 8.10 1.50 -7.27
N TYR A 37 8.43 2.67 -6.72
CA TYR A 37 8.80 2.83 -5.31
C TYR A 37 7.71 3.60 -4.60
N ILE A 38 7.32 3.09 -3.43
CA ILE A 38 6.42 3.79 -2.52
C ILE A 38 7.11 3.83 -1.16
N ARG A 39 7.17 5.02 -0.55
CA ARG A 39 7.62 5.21 0.82
C ARG A 39 6.48 5.72 1.66
N TYR A 40 6.09 4.93 2.64
CA TYR A 40 5.05 5.28 3.60
C TYR A 40 5.65 5.83 4.88
N PHE A 41 4.97 6.81 5.46
CA PHE A 41 5.25 7.41 6.78
C PHE A 41 3.99 7.31 7.61
N VAL A 42 4.06 6.63 8.74
CA VAL A 42 2.90 6.39 9.59
C VAL A 42 3.20 6.81 11.02
N LYS A 43 2.24 7.54 11.63
CA LYS A 43 2.24 7.83 13.06
C LYS A 43 0.84 7.59 13.62
N GLY A 44 0.73 6.69 14.59
CA GLY A 44 -0.54 6.26 15.17
C GLY A 44 -0.42 5.91 16.65
N ASN A 45 -1.57 5.57 17.27
CA ASN A 45 -1.69 5.32 18.71
C ASN A 45 -1.55 3.84 19.08
N SER A 46 -1.37 2.96 18.11
CA SER A 46 -1.01 1.56 18.32
C SER A 46 -0.11 1.05 17.21
N LEU A 47 0.60 -0.03 17.49
CA LEU A 47 1.50 -0.69 16.55
C LEU A 47 1.41 -2.20 16.76
N LYS A 48 1.08 -2.96 15.70
CA LYS A 48 0.90 -4.42 15.73
C LYS A 48 1.51 -5.06 14.49
N ALA A 49 2.20 -6.20 14.67
CA ALA A 49 2.68 -7.04 13.60
C ALA A 49 2.77 -8.50 14.07
N LEU A 50 1.72 -9.27 13.89
CA LEU A 50 1.70 -10.71 14.21
C LEU A 50 2.13 -11.56 13.01
N HIS A 51 1.84 -11.09 11.80
CA HIS A 51 2.12 -11.84 10.58
C HIS A 51 3.51 -11.54 10.05
N ASN A 52 4.32 -12.60 9.84
CA ASN A 52 5.69 -12.53 9.32
C ASN A 52 5.95 -13.47 8.13
N VAL A 53 4.89 -14.03 7.56
CA VAL A 53 4.92 -14.90 6.37
C VAL A 53 4.09 -14.24 5.28
N ASP A 54 4.64 -14.07 4.09
CA ASP A 54 3.92 -13.50 2.94
C ASP A 54 2.69 -14.33 2.58
N GLY A 55 1.62 -13.66 2.12
CA GLY A 55 0.31 -14.25 1.89
C GLY A 55 -0.58 -14.37 3.14
N SER A 56 -0.10 -13.90 4.30
CA SER A 56 -0.90 -13.84 5.53
C SER A 56 -1.83 -12.61 5.54
N PRO A 57 -2.89 -12.59 6.39
CA PRO A 57 -3.86 -11.50 6.45
C PRO A 57 -3.28 -10.26 7.17
N VAL A 58 -2.32 -9.60 6.53
CA VAL A 58 -1.56 -8.45 7.07
C VAL A 58 -2.43 -7.22 7.38
N TYR A 59 -3.65 -7.14 6.81
CA TYR A 59 -4.63 -6.10 7.10
C TYR A 59 -5.10 -6.09 8.57
N THR A 60 -4.95 -7.22 9.28
CA THR A 60 -5.26 -7.31 10.71
C THR A 60 -4.17 -6.69 11.60
N ASP A 61 -2.99 -6.42 11.05
CA ASP A 61 -1.88 -5.71 11.68
C ASP A 61 -1.91 -4.20 11.36
N SER A 62 -0.89 -3.45 11.78
CA SER A 62 -0.67 -2.08 11.31
C SER A 62 -0.27 -2.09 9.85
N CYS A 63 -1.24 -1.92 8.94
CA CYS A 63 -1.13 -2.16 7.50
C CYS A 63 -1.20 -0.88 6.68
N VAL A 64 -0.42 -0.82 5.60
CA VAL A 64 -0.55 0.15 4.50
C VAL A 64 -0.71 -0.61 3.19
N GLU A 65 -1.50 -0.05 2.26
CA GLU A 65 -1.85 -0.78 1.05
C GLU A 65 -1.78 0.13 -0.18
N PHE A 66 -1.54 -0.50 -1.32
CA PHE A 66 -1.62 0.10 -2.64
C PHE A 66 -2.35 -0.84 -3.59
N PHE A 67 -3.51 -0.40 -4.09
CA PHE A 67 -4.26 -1.14 -5.11
C PHE A 67 -4.19 -0.37 -6.42
N MET A 68 -4.03 -1.09 -7.53
CA MET A 68 -3.88 -0.45 -8.83
C MET A 68 -4.40 -1.29 -9.99
N LYS A 69 -4.70 -0.61 -11.08
CA LYS A 69 -4.93 -1.21 -12.40
C LYS A 69 -4.49 -0.26 -13.51
N THR A 70 -4.31 -0.78 -14.72
CA THR A 70 -4.24 0.08 -15.91
C THR A 70 -5.63 0.63 -16.24
N VAL A 71 -5.71 1.67 -17.06
CA VAL A 71 -7.00 2.26 -17.47
C VAL A 71 -7.88 1.24 -18.18
N GLU A 72 -7.26 0.36 -18.97
CA GLU A 72 -7.93 -0.61 -19.84
C GLU A 72 -8.24 -1.95 -19.16
N ASP A 73 -7.58 -2.25 -18.02
CA ASP A 73 -7.73 -3.55 -17.36
C ASP A 73 -9.01 -3.58 -16.52
N HIS A 74 -9.72 -4.71 -16.58
CA HIS A 74 -10.84 -4.99 -15.68
C HIS A 74 -10.39 -5.58 -14.35
N ASN A 75 -9.21 -6.22 -14.34
CA ASN A 75 -8.59 -6.75 -13.12
C ASN A 75 -7.73 -5.68 -12.46
N TYR A 76 -7.49 -5.85 -11.17
CA TYR A 76 -6.59 -4.98 -10.41
C TYR A 76 -5.60 -5.81 -9.59
N MET A 77 -4.50 -5.17 -9.17
CA MET A 77 -3.56 -5.70 -8.20
C MET A 77 -3.82 -5.07 -6.84
N ASN A 78 -3.80 -5.86 -5.77
CA ASN A 78 -3.61 -5.36 -4.42
C ASN A 78 -2.22 -5.71 -3.91
N PHE A 79 -1.60 -4.77 -3.18
CA PHE A 79 -0.36 -4.95 -2.44
C PHE A 79 -0.61 -4.41 -1.04
N GLU A 80 -0.62 -5.28 -0.04
CA GLU A 80 -0.87 -4.97 1.36
C GLU A 80 0.39 -5.30 2.17
N PHE A 81 0.82 -4.41 3.04
CA PHE A 81 2.05 -4.55 3.80
C PHE A 81 1.81 -4.18 5.26
N ASN A 82 2.16 -5.07 6.17
CA ASN A 82 2.21 -4.65 7.58
C ASN A 82 3.49 -3.84 7.88
N CYS A 83 3.55 -3.28 9.08
CA CYS A 83 4.62 -2.36 9.47
C CYS A 83 6.03 -2.99 9.54
N ILE A 84 6.17 -4.31 9.54
CA ILE A 84 7.47 -5.02 9.44
C ILE A 84 7.80 -5.46 8.01
N GLY A 85 6.92 -5.18 7.02
CA GLY A 85 7.15 -5.45 5.61
C GLY A 85 6.65 -6.82 5.12
N THR A 86 5.90 -7.58 5.92
CA THR A 86 5.19 -8.77 5.43
C THR A 86 4.13 -8.35 4.44
N CYS A 87 3.97 -9.09 3.34
CA CYS A 87 3.12 -8.72 2.22
C CYS A 87 2.02 -9.75 1.95
N ASP A 88 0.77 -9.30 1.72
CA ASP A 88 -0.22 -10.04 0.95
C ASP A 88 -0.49 -9.31 -0.36
N ALA A 89 -0.47 -10.05 -1.47
CA ALA A 89 -0.69 -9.47 -2.78
C ALA A 89 -1.33 -10.48 -3.74
N ALA A 90 -2.21 -9.97 -4.60
CA ALA A 90 -2.90 -10.80 -5.58
C ALA A 90 -3.33 -9.99 -6.81
N ARG A 91 -3.50 -10.68 -7.94
CA ARG A 91 -4.26 -10.20 -9.08
C ARG A 91 -5.73 -10.61 -8.90
N ARG A 92 -6.63 -9.65 -9.01
CA ARG A 92 -8.04 -9.81 -8.66
C ARG A 92 -8.97 -9.42 -9.80
N GLN A 93 -10.03 -10.22 -9.97
CA GLN A 93 -11.24 -9.79 -10.69
C GLN A 93 -12.25 -9.16 -9.74
N SER A 94 -12.31 -9.66 -8.50
CA SER A 94 -13.14 -9.16 -7.41
C SER A 94 -12.44 -9.41 -6.07
N ARG A 95 -13.10 -9.07 -4.97
CA ARG A 95 -12.61 -9.39 -3.62
C ARG A 95 -12.39 -10.90 -3.42
N GLU A 96 -13.29 -11.73 -3.95
CA GLU A 96 -13.31 -13.19 -3.76
C GLU A 96 -12.48 -13.92 -4.84
N ILE A 97 -12.49 -13.43 -6.08
CA ILE A 97 -11.83 -14.08 -7.20
C ILE A 97 -10.43 -13.51 -7.39
N LYS A 98 -9.44 -14.26 -6.93
CA LYS A 98 -8.04 -13.84 -6.94
C LYS A 98 -7.06 -14.93 -7.32
N ARG A 99 -5.91 -14.52 -7.84
CA ARG A 99 -4.67 -15.29 -7.93
C ARG A 99 -3.64 -14.62 -7.02
N SER A 100 -3.33 -15.24 -5.90
CA SER A 100 -2.24 -14.80 -5.01
C SER A 100 -0.89 -14.90 -5.72
N LEU A 101 0.07 -14.10 -5.30
CA LEU A 101 1.44 -14.17 -5.79
C LEU A 101 2.09 -15.49 -5.40
N THR A 102 3.00 -15.97 -6.23
CA THR A 102 3.90 -17.09 -5.91
C THR A 102 5.01 -16.64 -4.96
N THR A 103 5.75 -17.59 -4.37
CA THR A 103 6.90 -17.31 -3.52
C THR A 103 7.94 -16.43 -4.23
N ASP A 104 8.24 -16.73 -5.50
CA ASP A 104 9.22 -15.97 -6.28
C ASP A 104 8.74 -14.56 -6.61
N GLU A 105 7.43 -14.39 -6.88
CA GLU A 105 6.81 -13.09 -7.08
C GLU A 105 6.88 -12.23 -5.80
N TYR A 106 6.58 -12.80 -4.62
CA TYR A 106 6.77 -12.11 -3.34
C TYR A 106 8.23 -11.73 -3.09
N ALA A 107 9.18 -12.63 -3.37
CA ALA A 107 10.60 -12.38 -3.21
C ALA A 107 11.13 -11.25 -4.12
N SER A 108 10.49 -11.01 -5.25
CA SER A 108 10.86 -9.93 -6.17
C SER A 108 10.48 -8.52 -5.65
N ILE A 109 9.53 -8.42 -4.72
CA ILE A 109 9.15 -7.16 -4.07
C ILE A 109 10.18 -6.86 -2.98
N ARG A 110 11.03 -5.85 -3.18
CA ARG A 110 11.97 -5.41 -2.15
C ARG A 110 11.28 -4.52 -1.14
N ARG A 111 11.55 -4.75 0.14
CA ARG A 111 10.90 -4.07 1.26
C ARG A 111 11.93 -3.70 2.32
N TYR A 112 11.83 -2.49 2.83
CA TYR A 112 12.63 -2.00 3.94
C TYR A 112 11.72 -1.30 4.94
N SER A 113 11.66 -1.83 6.15
CA SER A 113 10.98 -1.20 7.27
C SER A 113 11.99 -0.52 8.21
N SER A 114 11.56 0.58 8.83
CA SER A 114 12.30 1.19 9.95
C SER A 114 12.25 0.36 11.23
N LEU A 115 11.41 -0.69 11.25
CA LEU A 115 11.28 -1.63 12.36
C LEU A 115 12.04 -2.92 12.04
N GLU A 116 12.43 -3.66 13.08
CA GLU A 116 12.96 -5.01 12.89
C GLU A 116 11.90 -5.93 12.26
N ASN A 117 12.32 -6.79 11.33
CA ASN A 117 11.45 -7.81 10.74
C ASN A 117 11.22 -8.98 11.71
N LYS A 118 10.56 -8.70 12.82
CA LYS A 118 10.16 -9.71 13.82
C LYS A 118 8.72 -9.44 14.25
N PRO A 119 7.88 -10.48 14.36
CA PRO A 119 6.52 -10.32 14.83
C PRO A 119 6.47 -9.87 16.30
N PHE A 120 5.46 -9.09 16.63
CA PHE A 120 5.17 -8.66 18.00
C PHE A 120 3.68 -8.41 18.19
N THR A 121 3.23 -8.57 19.45
CA THR A 121 1.87 -8.25 19.86
C THR A 121 1.65 -6.74 19.87
N GLU A 122 0.39 -6.32 19.89
CA GLU A 122 0.04 -4.89 19.88
C GLU A 122 0.72 -4.12 21.01
N LYS A 123 1.27 -2.97 20.65
CA LYS A 123 1.85 -1.98 21.55
C LYS A 123 1.03 -0.71 21.49
N LEU A 124 0.40 -0.35 22.61
CA LEU A 124 -0.35 0.89 22.75
C LEU A 124 0.59 2.08 22.97
N GLY A 125 0.15 3.27 22.56
CA GLY A 125 0.90 4.51 22.64
C GLY A 125 1.29 5.06 21.27
N VAL A 126 1.89 6.22 21.24
CA VAL A 126 2.27 6.88 19.99
C VAL A 126 3.51 6.22 19.39
N HIS A 127 3.34 5.63 18.20
CA HIS A 127 4.41 5.01 17.43
C HIS A 127 4.53 5.65 16.05
N SER A 128 5.75 5.72 15.54
CA SER A 128 6.03 6.13 14.17
C SER A 128 6.86 5.04 13.49
N TRP A 129 6.55 4.78 12.22
CA TRP A 129 7.31 3.85 11.39
C TRP A 129 7.28 4.26 9.93
N GLU A 130 8.24 3.75 9.19
CA GLU A 130 8.37 3.96 7.75
C GLU A 130 8.52 2.61 7.05
N LEU A 131 7.98 2.53 5.86
CA LEU A 131 8.12 1.38 4.99
C LEU A 131 8.42 1.86 3.57
N VAL A 132 9.50 1.35 2.99
CA VAL A 132 9.83 1.54 1.57
C VAL A 132 9.61 0.22 0.85
N VAL A 133 8.84 0.26 -0.22
CA VAL A 133 8.61 -0.90 -1.10
C VAL A 133 9.04 -0.58 -2.51
N ALA A 134 9.64 -1.56 -3.19
CA ALA A 134 9.94 -1.49 -4.61
C ALA A 134 9.22 -2.65 -5.31
N ILE A 135 8.22 -2.32 -6.09
CA ILE A 135 7.34 -3.28 -6.77
C ILE A 135 7.75 -3.32 -8.25
N PRO A 136 8.17 -4.48 -8.79
CA PRO A 136 8.46 -4.62 -10.21
C PRO A 136 7.25 -4.30 -11.09
N PHE A 137 7.43 -3.50 -12.14
CA PHE A 137 6.35 -3.18 -13.07
C PHE A 137 5.71 -4.41 -13.70
N GLN A 138 6.48 -5.47 -13.93
CA GLN A 138 5.96 -6.74 -14.46
C GLN A 138 4.92 -7.38 -13.55
N LEU A 139 5.07 -7.29 -12.21
CA LEU A 139 4.04 -7.77 -11.26
C LEU A 139 2.75 -6.96 -11.36
N MET A 140 2.86 -5.70 -11.73
CA MET A 140 1.73 -4.79 -11.92
C MET A 140 1.06 -4.98 -13.29
N GLY A 141 1.59 -5.87 -14.13
CA GLY A 141 1.14 -6.05 -15.51
C GLY A 141 1.55 -4.91 -16.46
N LEU A 142 2.59 -4.17 -16.10
CA LEU A 142 3.11 -3.04 -16.88
C LEU A 142 4.38 -3.45 -17.63
N ASP A 143 4.49 -3.00 -18.89
CA ASP A 143 5.70 -3.14 -19.68
C ASP A 143 6.68 -2.02 -19.32
N PRO A 144 7.86 -2.33 -18.77
CA PRO A 144 8.86 -1.31 -18.42
C PRO A 144 9.34 -0.47 -19.60
N GLU A 145 9.33 -1.01 -20.82
CA GLU A 145 9.76 -0.30 -22.03
C GLU A 145 8.65 0.62 -22.59
N ASN A 146 7.40 0.39 -22.19
CA ASN A 146 6.25 1.15 -22.66
C ASN A 146 5.26 1.46 -21.52
N LEU A 147 5.75 2.16 -20.51
CA LEU A 147 4.93 2.53 -19.35
C LEU A 147 3.84 3.54 -19.74
N PRO A 148 2.59 3.34 -19.30
CA PRO A 148 1.53 4.31 -19.50
C PRO A 148 1.84 5.61 -18.74
N GLU A 149 1.35 6.74 -19.21
CA GLU A 149 1.50 8.04 -18.56
C GLU A 149 0.93 8.05 -17.14
N LYS A 150 -0.14 7.30 -16.94
CA LYS A 150 -0.83 7.16 -15.65
C LYS A 150 -1.42 5.76 -15.50
N ILE A 151 -1.56 5.35 -14.23
CA ILE A 151 -2.35 4.20 -13.81
C ILE A 151 -3.51 4.68 -12.93
N LEU A 152 -4.47 3.82 -12.68
CA LEU A 152 -5.52 4.04 -11.69
C LEU A 152 -5.15 3.31 -10.41
N GLY A 153 -5.34 3.94 -9.25
CA GLY A 153 -5.04 3.30 -7.98
C GLY A 153 -5.61 4.05 -6.78
N ASN A 154 -5.48 3.42 -5.63
CA ASN A 154 -5.78 4.04 -4.36
C ASN A 154 -4.78 3.54 -3.30
N PHE A 155 -4.58 4.33 -2.28
CA PHE A 155 -3.70 4.03 -1.15
C PHE A 155 -4.52 3.98 0.12
N TYR A 156 -4.19 3.02 1.00
CA TYR A 156 -4.99 2.77 2.18
C TYR A 156 -4.14 2.59 3.43
N LYS A 157 -4.79 2.81 4.56
CA LYS A 157 -4.28 2.49 5.88
C LYS A 157 -5.38 1.80 6.65
N CYS A 158 -5.11 0.61 7.15
CA CYS A 158 -5.99 -0.13 8.03
C CYS A 158 -5.26 -0.76 9.21
N ALA A 159 -6.01 -1.30 10.16
CA ALA A 159 -5.56 -2.14 11.25
C ALA A 159 -6.78 -2.78 11.92
N ASP A 160 -7.32 -3.83 11.30
CA ASP A 160 -8.63 -4.37 11.66
C ASP A 160 -8.68 -4.93 13.09
N ASP A 161 -7.63 -5.61 13.54
CA ASP A 161 -7.55 -6.30 14.83
C ASP A 161 -6.69 -5.54 15.85
N THR A 162 -6.83 -4.22 15.91
CA THR A 162 -6.14 -3.38 16.90
C THR A 162 -7.14 -2.70 17.83
N GLU A 163 -6.64 -2.12 18.93
CA GLU A 163 -7.45 -1.32 19.86
C GLU A 163 -8.16 -0.14 19.17
N PHE A 164 -7.59 0.35 18.05
CA PHE A 164 -8.14 1.45 17.26
C PHE A 164 -8.36 1.00 15.82
N PRO A 165 -9.39 0.16 15.52
CA PRO A 165 -9.70 -0.26 14.16
C PRO A 165 -9.98 0.96 13.28
N HIS A 166 -9.40 0.99 12.08
CA HIS A 166 -9.57 2.11 11.17
C HIS A 166 -9.39 1.71 9.71
N TYR A 167 -10.05 2.47 8.83
CA TYR A 167 -10.06 2.27 7.38
C TYR A 167 -9.98 3.65 6.71
N VAL A 168 -8.78 4.05 6.33
CA VAL A 168 -8.50 5.37 5.75
C VAL A 168 -7.99 5.21 4.34
N SER A 169 -8.44 6.06 3.42
CA SER A 169 -8.04 6.03 2.01
C SER A 169 -7.46 7.36 1.54
N TRP A 170 -6.76 7.32 0.41
CA TRP A 170 -6.31 8.52 -0.30
C TRP A 170 -7.46 9.12 -1.13
N ASN A 171 -8.13 8.31 -1.98
CA ASN A 171 -9.36 8.70 -2.65
C ASN A 171 -10.57 8.20 -1.87
N PRO A 172 -11.68 8.97 -1.82
CA PRO A 172 -12.88 8.57 -1.11
C PRO A 172 -13.54 7.32 -1.72
N ILE A 173 -14.18 6.54 -0.86
CA ILE A 173 -14.96 5.35 -1.21
C ILE A 173 -16.38 5.55 -0.70
N ASP A 174 -17.36 5.48 -1.59
CA ASP A 174 -18.78 5.66 -1.25
C ASP A 174 -19.52 4.32 -1.29
N VAL A 175 -19.34 3.53 -0.23
CA VAL A 175 -20.05 2.27 0.00
C VAL A 175 -20.45 2.15 1.48
N PRO A 176 -21.50 1.37 1.83
CA PRO A 176 -22.08 1.36 3.18
C PRO A 176 -21.19 0.80 4.29
N ALA A 177 -20.21 -0.07 3.96
CA ALA A 177 -19.35 -0.75 4.93
C ALA A 177 -17.89 -0.76 4.43
N PRO A 178 -16.88 -0.88 5.33
CA PRO A 178 -15.48 -0.91 4.93
C PRO A 178 -15.17 -1.97 3.88
N ASP A 179 -14.75 -1.50 2.72
CA ASP A 179 -14.34 -2.33 1.59
C ASP A 179 -13.38 -1.55 0.68
N PHE A 180 -12.11 -1.94 0.64
CA PHE A 180 -11.10 -1.33 -0.22
C PHE A 180 -11.05 -1.96 -1.63
N HIS A 181 -11.69 -3.13 -1.81
CA HIS A 181 -11.73 -3.84 -3.09
C HIS A 181 -12.74 -3.24 -4.08
N ARG A 182 -12.65 -1.92 -4.27
CA ARG A 182 -13.58 -1.09 -5.04
C ARG A 182 -12.83 -0.31 -6.13
N PRO A 183 -12.41 -1.00 -7.21
CA PRO A 183 -11.60 -0.36 -8.25
C PRO A 183 -12.30 0.79 -9.00
N GLU A 184 -13.61 0.93 -8.89
CA GLU A 184 -14.39 2.05 -9.42
C GLU A 184 -14.07 3.38 -8.73
N PHE A 185 -13.48 3.35 -7.52
CA PHE A 185 -13.04 4.55 -6.78
C PHE A 185 -11.53 4.80 -6.87
N PHE A 186 -10.82 4.11 -7.77
CA PHE A 186 -9.42 4.39 -7.99
C PHE A 186 -9.23 5.72 -8.70
N GLY A 187 -8.32 6.56 -8.19
CA GLY A 187 -7.93 7.82 -8.81
C GLY A 187 -6.73 7.67 -9.74
N ALA A 188 -6.47 8.72 -10.53
CA ALA A 188 -5.30 8.74 -11.39
C ALA A 188 -4.01 8.90 -10.56
N VAL A 189 -3.07 7.99 -10.73
CA VAL A 189 -1.74 8.02 -10.14
C VAL A 189 -0.74 8.34 -11.22
N SER A 190 -0.08 9.51 -11.09
CA SER A 190 1.06 9.89 -11.92
C SER A 190 2.34 9.66 -11.13
N TYR A 191 3.30 8.95 -11.73
CA TYR A 191 4.59 8.71 -11.11
C TYR A 191 5.66 9.56 -11.76
N THR A 192 6.29 10.44 -10.99
CA THR A 192 7.38 11.28 -11.46
C THR A 192 8.64 10.43 -11.70
N HIS A 193 9.33 10.68 -12.80
CA HIS A 193 10.68 10.15 -13.00
C HIS A 193 11.62 10.73 -11.92
N LEU A 194 11.94 9.93 -10.92
CA LEU A 194 13.13 10.15 -10.12
C LEU A 194 14.25 9.35 -10.78
N THR A 195 15.11 10.01 -11.52
CA THR A 195 16.44 9.47 -11.78
C THR A 195 17.15 9.38 -10.44
N LEU A 196 17.25 8.17 -9.88
CA LEU A 196 18.17 7.93 -8.79
C LEU A 196 19.58 8.23 -9.34
N PRO A 197 20.43 8.96 -8.61
CA PRO A 197 21.82 9.09 -9.02
C PRO A 197 22.44 7.70 -9.09
N THR A 198 23.03 7.40 -10.25
CA THR A 198 23.86 6.21 -10.50
C THR A 198 25.09 6.21 -9.59
#